data_b0e2257c98ccc36a225af3c872042696
#
_entry.id   b0e2257c98ccc36a225af3c872042696
#
_cell.length_a   1.000
_cell.length_b   1.000
_cell.length_c   1.000
_cell.angle_alpha   90.00
_cell.angle_beta   90.00
_cell.angle_gamma   90.00
#
_symmetry.space_group_name_H-M   'P 1'
#
loop_
_entity.id
_entity.type
_entity.pdbx_description
1 polymer ?
#
loop_
_entity_poly.entity_id
_entity_poly.type
_entity_poly.pdbx_seq_one_letter_code
_entity_poly.pdbx_strand_id
1 'polypeptide(L)'
;ISRDQLLADLKLMKAHNINAIRTSHYPNAPWAYELYNQLGFYVVDEADLETHNTELLYAGGRSNYNYRDEIIFSTTFGLLCSDPVYEKTIMDRIERLVARDKNQCCVFMWSLGNESGFGINMEKAAQWIKSQDPEYLIHYESSIYQTPDHTNDLSNIDVYSRMYMPVAESEEYCRHGKEKPLVLCE
;
A
#
# COMPACT_ATOMS: atom_id res chain seq x y z
N ILE A 1 21.11 -2.11 5.08
CA ILE A 1 21.74 -0.90 4.52
C ILE A 1 22.28 -0.03 5.66
N SER A 2 23.44 0.60 5.47
CA SER A 2 23.97 1.56 6.46
C SER A 2 23.39 2.95 6.24
N ARG A 3 23.51 3.83 7.27
CA ARG A 3 23.06 5.23 7.16
C ARG A 3 23.78 5.97 6.02
N ASP A 4 25.08 5.72 5.85
CA ASP A 4 25.90 6.39 4.81
C ASP A 4 25.50 5.92 3.41
N GLN A 5 25.19 4.63 3.24
CA GLN A 5 24.68 4.10 1.98
C GLN A 5 23.34 4.70 1.63
N LEU A 6 22.40 4.72 2.57
CA LEU A 6 21.08 5.34 2.32
C LEU A 6 21.23 6.83 1.98
N LEU A 7 22.10 7.56 2.71
CA LEU A 7 22.35 8.97 2.41
C LEU A 7 22.90 9.17 0.99
N ALA A 8 23.81 8.29 0.54
CA ALA A 8 24.35 8.35 -0.83
C ALA A 8 23.24 8.10 -1.87
N ASP A 9 22.40 7.08 -1.65
CA ASP A 9 21.26 6.76 -2.53
C ASP A 9 20.27 7.92 -2.61
N LEU A 10 19.90 8.49 -1.47
CA LEU A 10 18.98 9.62 -1.41
C LEU A 10 19.52 10.87 -2.13
N LYS A 11 20.83 11.15 -2.02
CA LYS A 11 21.47 12.23 -2.77
C LYS A 11 21.43 11.97 -4.27
N LEU A 12 21.65 10.73 -4.69
CA LEU A 12 21.55 10.33 -6.09
C LEU A 12 20.11 10.50 -6.60
N MET A 13 19.12 10.04 -5.83
CA MET A 13 17.70 10.24 -6.16
C MET A 13 17.36 11.72 -6.35
N LYS A 14 17.81 12.60 -5.43
CA LYS A 14 17.62 14.05 -5.56
C LYS A 14 18.29 14.63 -6.80
N ALA A 15 19.50 14.19 -7.13
CA ALA A 15 20.21 14.62 -8.35
C ALA A 15 19.44 14.25 -9.64
N HIS A 16 18.59 13.23 -9.57
CA HIS A 16 17.70 12.80 -10.65
C HIS A 16 16.25 13.29 -10.50
N ASN A 17 15.99 14.30 -9.68
CA ASN A 17 14.67 14.91 -9.45
C ASN A 17 13.63 13.95 -8.84
N ILE A 18 14.05 12.88 -8.18
CA ILE A 18 13.16 12.02 -7.41
C ILE A 18 12.88 12.69 -6.07
N ASN A 19 11.61 12.91 -5.75
CA ASN A 19 11.20 13.62 -4.54
C ASN A 19 10.23 12.83 -3.66
N ALA A 20 9.81 11.64 -4.08
CA ALA A 20 8.90 10.79 -3.32
C ALA A 20 9.44 9.36 -3.23
N ILE A 21 9.11 8.69 -2.13
CA ILE A 21 9.52 7.31 -1.82
C ILE A 21 8.30 6.57 -1.28
N ARG A 22 8.06 5.36 -1.76
CA ARG A 22 7.24 4.37 -1.08
C ARG A 22 8.17 3.42 -0.33
N THR A 23 7.88 3.17 0.96
CA THR A 23 8.72 2.30 1.80
C THR A 23 8.40 0.82 1.57
N SER A 24 8.42 0.40 0.32
CA SER A 24 8.07 -0.95 -0.11
C SER A 24 8.98 -2.03 0.50
N HIS A 25 8.49 -3.03 1.19
CA HIS A 25 7.10 -3.26 1.56
C HIS A 25 6.96 -3.37 3.09
N TYR A 26 7.59 -2.46 3.82
CA TYR A 26 7.59 -2.39 5.29
C TYR A 26 8.11 -1.04 5.78
N PRO A 27 7.78 -0.64 7.01
CA PRO A 27 8.29 0.58 7.59
C PRO A 27 9.82 0.55 7.68
N ASN A 28 10.47 1.61 7.23
CA ASN A 28 11.93 1.68 7.27
C ASN A 28 12.45 1.89 8.71
N ALA A 29 13.75 1.80 8.90
CA ALA A 29 14.38 2.08 10.18
C ALA A 29 14.08 3.54 10.62
N PRO A 30 13.80 3.82 11.91
CA PRO A 30 13.43 5.17 12.36
C PRO A 30 14.39 6.28 11.94
N TRP A 31 15.69 6.01 11.93
CA TRP A 31 16.69 6.97 11.49
C TRP A 31 16.66 7.31 9.99
N ALA A 32 15.98 6.46 9.16
CA ALA A 32 15.81 6.74 7.74
C ALA A 32 14.88 7.94 7.52
N TYR A 33 13.82 8.04 8.32
CA TYR A 33 12.87 9.16 8.25
C TYR A 33 13.52 10.51 8.59
N GLU A 34 14.53 10.51 9.47
CA GLU A 34 15.34 11.72 9.72
C GLU A 34 16.01 12.20 8.43
N LEU A 35 16.58 11.28 7.63
CA LEU A 35 17.19 11.62 6.34
C LEU A 35 16.14 12.05 5.31
N TYR A 36 14.98 11.40 5.27
CA TYR A 36 13.88 11.80 4.39
C TYR A 36 13.41 13.21 4.72
N ASN A 37 13.21 13.52 6.00
CA ASN A 37 12.85 14.87 6.46
C ASN A 37 13.92 15.89 6.08
N GLN A 38 15.20 15.61 6.35
CA GLN A 38 16.32 16.53 6.07
C GLN A 38 16.48 16.83 4.59
N LEU A 39 16.24 15.85 3.74
CA LEU A 39 16.40 15.98 2.28
C LEU A 39 15.10 16.37 1.56
N GLY A 40 14.00 16.52 2.28
CA GLY A 40 12.72 16.94 1.73
C GLY A 40 12.10 15.92 0.78
N PHE A 41 12.07 14.65 1.18
CA PHE A 41 11.30 13.62 0.49
C PHE A 41 9.87 13.57 1.01
N TYR A 42 8.94 13.29 0.14
CA TYR A 42 7.61 12.83 0.48
C TYR A 42 7.62 11.31 0.63
N VAL A 43 7.00 10.79 1.67
CA VAL A 43 6.99 9.36 1.97
C VAL A 43 5.58 8.81 1.98
N VAL A 44 5.35 7.78 1.17
CA VAL A 44 4.24 6.84 1.32
C VAL A 44 4.73 5.75 2.25
N ASP A 45 4.28 5.79 3.50
CA ASP A 45 4.76 4.88 4.55
C ASP A 45 3.91 3.62 4.61
N GLU A 46 4.54 2.46 4.40
CA GLU A 46 3.84 1.22 4.16
C GLU A 46 3.94 0.25 5.34
N ALA A 47 2.80 -0.32 5.70
CA ALA A 47 2.72 -1.38 6.70
C ALA A 47 3.41 -2.66 6.18
N ASP A 48 4.02 -3.42 7.10
CA ASP A 48 4.62 -4.72 6.80
C ASP A 48 3.52 -5.80 6.68
N LEU A 49 2.70 -5.63 5.67
CA LEU A 49 1.62 -6.53 5.33
C LEU A 49 1.74 -6.96 3.87
N GLU A 50 2.17 -8.19 3.68
CA GLU A 50 2.24 -8.84 2.39
C GLU A 50 1.85 -10.30 2.54
N THR A 51 0.81 -10.72 1.83
CA THR A 51 0.27 -12.08 1.90
C THR A 51 0.26 -12.80 0.55
N HIS A 52 1.03 -12.31 -0.39
CA HIS A 52 1.19 -12.82 -1.75
C HIS A 52 1.33 -14.34 -1.80
N ASN A 53 2.20 -14.92 -0.95
CA ASN A 53 2.44 -16.36 -0.94
C ASN A 53 1.26 -17.21 -0.41
N THR A 54 0.24 -16.62 0.16
CA THR A 54 -0.96 -17.37 0.60
C THR A 54 -1.70 -17.99 -0.57
N GLU A 55 -1.54 -17.42 -1.75
CA GLU A 55 -2.01 -18.02 -2.98
C GLU A 55 -1.51 -19.46 -3.18
N LEU A 56 -0.22 -19.69 -3.00
CA LEU A 56 0.35 -21.04 -3.14
C LEU A 56 -0.26 -22.01 -2.15
N LEU A 57 -0.60 -21.56 -0.95
CA LEU A 57 -1.22 -22.38 0.08
C LEU A 57 -2.68 -22.73 -0.26
N TYR A 58 -3.47 -21.74 -0.66
CA TYR A 58 -4.90 -21.94 -0.91
C TYR A 58 -5.22 -22.44 -2.32
N ALA A 59 -4.37 -22.16 -3.30
CA ALA A 59 -4.50 -22.71 -4.66
C ALA A 59 -3.91 -24.12 -4.84
N GLY A 60 -3.46 -24.77 -3.76
CA GLY A 60 -2.92 -26.13 -3.79
C GLY A 60 -1.56 -26.26 -4.47
N GLY A 61 -0.71 -25.24 -4.36
CA GLY A 61 0.67 -25.26 -4.86
C GLY A 61 0.79 -25.20 -6.39
N ARG A 62 -0.22 -24.72 -7.07
CA ARG A 62 -0.16 -24.58 -8.54
C ARG A 62 0.60 -23.32 -8.91
N SER A 63 1.78 -23.49 -9.52
CA SER A 63 2.65 -22.40 -10.00
C SER A 63 2.19 -21.73 -11.30
N ASN A 64 1.03 -22.06 -11.83
CA ASN A 64 0.48 -21.46 -13.06
C ASN A 64 -0.42 -20.26 -12.71
N TYR A 65 0.19 -19.26 -12.12
CA TYR A 65 -0.46 -18.06 -11.71
C TYR A 65 -0.70 -17.13 -12.90
N ASN A 66 -1.94 -16.78 -13.12
CA ASN A 66 -2.31 -15.70 -14.01
C ASN A 66 -2.77 -14.50 -13.19
N TYR A 67 -1.89 -13.54 -12.96
CA TYR A 67 -2.19 -12.27 -12.25
C TYR A 67 -3.40 -11.52 -12.82
N ARG A 68 -3.88 -11.90 -13.98
CA ARG A 68 -5.08 -11.37 -14.61
C ARG A 68 -6.35 -12.11 -14.22
N ASP A 69 -6.24 -13.21 -13.50
CA ASP A 69 -7.42 -13.93 -13.00
C ASP A 69 -7.86 -13.33 -11.66
N GLU A 70 -8.74 -12.34 -11.75
CA GLU A 70 -9.28 -11.61 -10.59
C GLU A 70 -9.99 -12.55 -9.60
N ILE A 71 -10.56 -13.66 -10.06
CA ILE A 71 -11.24 -14.63 -9.20
C ILE A 71 -10.21 -15.36 -8.34
N ILE A 72 -9.12 -15.84 -8.95
CA ILE A 72 -8.05 -16.52 -8.21
C ILE A 72 -7.44 -15.57 -7.20
N PHE A 73 -7.13 -14.33 -7.60
CA PHE A 73 -6.55 -13.34 -6.73
C PHE A 73 -7.47 -13.04 -5.53
N SER A 74 -8.73 -12.76 -5.77
CA SER A 74 -9.68 -12.40 -4.72
C SER A 74 -9.99 -13.56 -3.77
N THR A 75 -10.01 -14.81 -4.25
CA THR A 75 -10.31 -15.99 -3.42
C THR A 75 -9.11 -16.52 -2.63
N THR A 76 -7.90 -16.15 -3.01
CA THR A 76 -6.68 -16.58 -2.31
C THR A 76 -6.09 -15.48 -1.46
N PHE A 77 -5.78 -14.33 -2.01
CA PHE A 77 -5.22 -13.20 -1.25
C PHE A 77 -6.25 -12.51 -0.36
N GLY A 78 -7.45 -12.31 -0.87
CA GLY A 78 -8.53 -11.63 -0.15
C GLY A 78 -9.00 -12.40 1.09
N LEU A 79 -8.68 -13.68 1.20
CA LEU A 79 -9.10 -14.49 2.36
C LEU A 79 -8.57 -13.94 3.69
N LEU A 80 -7.27 -13.63 3.77
CA LEU A 80 -6.70 -13.06 5.00
C LEU A 80 -7.26 -11.68 5.33
N CYS A 81 -7.48 -10.87 4.30
CA CYS A 81 -8.06 -9.55 4.46
C CYS A 81 -9.57 -9.57 4.80
N SER A 82 -10.25 -10.69 4.54
CA SER A 82 -11.70 -10.87 4.78
C SER A 82 -12.01 -11.73 6.00
N ASP A 83 -11.12 -12.63 6.43
CA ASP A 83 -11.36 -13.49 7.59
C ASP A 83 -11.15 -12.70 8.90
N PRO A 84 -12.21 -12.58 9.74
CA PRO A 84 -12.14 -11.84 11.00
C PRO A 84 -11.08 -12.36 11.98
N VAL A 85 -10.59 -13.57 11.82
CA VAL A 85 -9.54 -14.14 12.67
C VAL A 85 -8.23 -13.35 12.55
N TYR A 86 -7.97 -12.75 11.37
CA TYR A 86 -6.77 -11.97 11.09
C TYR A 86 -6.91 -10.46 11.37
N GLU A 87 -8.11 -9.99 11.71
CA GLU A 87 -8.38 -8.57 11.97
C GLU A 87 -7.35 -7.96 12.93
N LYS A 88 -7.16 -8.59 14.09
CA LYS A 88 -6.23 -8.08 15.11
C LYS A 88 -4.78 -8.02 14.61
N THR A 89 -4.38 -8.97 13.78
CA THR A 89 -3.02 -9.02 13.24
C THR A 89 -2.79 -7.91 12.22
N ILE A 90 -3.77 -7.63 11.39
CA ILE A 90 -3.73 -6.53 10.41
C ILE A 90 -3.75 -5.19 11.15
N MET A 91 -4.68 -5.02 12.08
CA MET A 91 -4.80 -3.79 12.87
C MET A 91 -3.53 -3.48 13.66
N ASP A 92 -2.90 -4.46 14.31
CA ASP A 92 -1.66 -4.25 15.09
C ASP A 92 -0.54 -3.66 14.22
N ARG A 93 -0.39 -4.09 12.97
CA ARG A 93 0.60 -3.54 12.03
C ARG A 93 0.30 -2.09 11.66
N ILE A 94 -0.93 -1.81 11.35
CA ILE A 94 -1.38 -0.46 10.96
C ILE A 94 -1.28 0.50 12.15
N GLU A 95 -1.75 0.10 13.32
CA GLU A 95 -1.71 0.93 14.53
C GLU A 95 -0.27 1.26 14.94
N ARG A 96 0.64 0.28 14.88
CA ARG A 96 2.06 0.48 15.18
C ARG A 96 2.75 1.39 14.17
N LEU A 97 2.46 1.23 12.87
CA LEU A 97 2.98 2.09 11.82
C LEU A 97 2.62 3.55 12.11
N VAL A 98 1.33 3.83 12.22
CA VAL A 98 0.83 5.19 12.46
C VAL A 98 1.32 5.74 13.80
N ALA A 99 1.26 4.95 14.89
CA ALA A 99 1.72 5.39 16.20
C ALA A 99 3.21 5.77 16.20
N ARG A 100 4.04 5.04 15.43
CA ARG A 100 5.48 5.29 15.34
C ARG A 100 5.80 6.54 14.50
N ASP A 101 5.13 6.70 13.35
CA ASP A 101 5.61 7.60 12.31
C ASP A 101 4.71 8.83 12.06
N LYS A 102 3.58 8.97 12.74
CA LYS A 102 2.64 10.10 12.57
C LYS A 102 3.25 11.50 12.79
N ASN A 103 4.38 11.58 13.48
CA ASN A 103 5.09 12.85 13.71
C ASN A 103 6.25 13.08 12.72
N GLN A 104 6.44 12.20 11.72
CA GLN A 104 7.43 12.37 10.68
C GLN A 104 6.87 13.29 9.58
N CYS A 105 7.42 14.49 9.45
CA CYS A 105 6.92 15.51 8.51
C CYS A 105 6.99 15.04 7.04
N CYS A 106 7.86 14.08 6.72
CA CYS A 106 7.98 13.53 5.38
C CYS A 106 6.82 12.59 5.01
N VAL A 107 6.15 11.97 5.99
CA VAL A 107 5.04 11.04 5.74
C VAL A 107 3.81 11.86 5.36
N PHE A 108 3.33 11.66 4.13
CA PHE A 108 2.14 12.36 3.62
C PHE A 108 0.99 11.40 3.29
N MET A 109 1.28 10.09 3.22
CA MET A 109 0.31 9.08 2.86
C MET A 109 0.65 7.75 3.55
N TRP A 110 -0.37 7.06 4.03
CA TRP A 110 -0.26 5.74 4.64
C TRP A 110 -0.63 4.66 3.64
N SER A 111 0.22 3.65 3.49
CA SER A 111 -0.07 2.47 2.67
C SER A 111 -0.41 1.28 3.55
N LEU A 112 -1.54 0.64 3.27
CA LEU A 112 -2.04 -0.48 4.08
C LEU A 112 -1.22 -1.76 3.91
N GLY A 113 -0.33 -1.82 2.94
CA GLY A 113 0.51 -2.98 2.64
C GLY A 113 0.67 -3.21 1.15
N ASN A 114 1.11 -4.40 0.80
CA ASN A 114 1.39 -4.82 -0.57
C ASN A 114 0.75 -6.17 -0.87
N GLU A 115 0.24 -6.35 -2.09
CA GLU A 115 -0.20 -7.63 -2.70
C GLU A 115 -0.89 -8.60 -1.72
N SER A 116 -1.90 -8.11 -1.00
CA SER A 116 -2.58 -8.89 0.04
C SER A 116 -4.10 -8.99 -0.17
N GLY A 117 -4.61 -8.57 -1.33
CA GLY A 117 -6.04 -8.50 -1.58
C GLY A 117 -6.73 -7.40 -0.77
N PHE A 118 -8.04 -7.35 -0.82
CA PHE A 118 -8.84 -6.38 -0.07
C PHE A 118 -10.08 -7.04 0.51
N GLY A 119 -10.53 -6.54 1.65
CA GLY A 119 -11.71 -7.04 2.35
C GLY A 119 -11.97 -6.27 3.62
N ILE A 120 -12.90 -6.76 4.43
CA ILE A 120 -13.43 -6.07 5.62
C ILE A 120 -12.34 -5.64 6.62
N ASN A 121 -11.26 -6.41 6.76
CA ASN A 121 -10.17 -6.07 7.68
C ASN A 121 -9.36 -4.84 7.18
N MET A 122 -9.20 -4.71 5.85
CA MET A 122 -8.53 -3.55 5.25
C MET A 122 -9.41 -2.31 5.29
N GLU A 123 -10.73 -2.47 5.12
CA GLU A 123 -11.70 -1.39 5.30
C GLU A 123 -11.66 -0.83 6.71
N LYS A 124 -11.65 -1.71 7.72
CA LYS A 124 -11.52 -1.33 9.13
C LYS A 124 -10.19 -0.61 9.40
N ALA A 125 -9.10 -1.09 8.80
CA ALA A 125 -7.80 -0.45 8.93
C ALA A 125 -7.81 0.97 8.34
N ALA A 126 -8.37 1.15 7.13
CA ALA A 126 -8.52 2.45 6.52
C ALA A 126 -9.42 3.38 7.36
N GLN A 127 -10.56 2.88 7.81
CA GLN A 127 -11.47 3.62 8.69
C GLN A 127 -10.79 4.05 9.99
N TRP A 128 -9.99 3.17 10.60
CA TRP A 128 -9.26 3.49 11.82
C TRP A 128 -8.24 4.61 11.58
N ILE A 129 -7.46 4.57 10.49
CA ILE A 129 -6.52 5.64 10.15
C ILE A 129 -7.26 6.98 10.00
N LYS A 130 -8.37 7.00 9.26
CA LYS A 130 -9.21 8.22 9.11
C LYS A 130 -9.80 8.70 10.43
N SER A 131 -10.03 7.81 11.39
CA SER A 131 -10.50 8.19 12.73
C SER A 131 -9.41 8.87 13.57
N GLN A 132 -8.14 8.63 13.28
CA GLN A 132 -7.02 9.31 13.94
C GLN A 132 -6.84 10.74 13.43
N ASP A 133 -6.95 10.92 12.11
CA ASP A 133 -7.00 12.20 11.44
C ASP A 133 -7.68 12.04 10.07
N PRO A 134 -8.80 12.72 9.81
CA PRO A 134 -9.52 12.62 8.54
C PRO A 134 -8.72 13.14 7.33
N GLU A 135 -7.69 13.96 7.56
CA GLU A 135 -6.81 14.49 6.50
C GLU A 135 -5.71 13.50 6.07
N TYR A 136 -5.52 12.40 6.80
CA TYR A 136 -4.55 11.38 6.40
C TYR A 136 -4.94 10.76 5.07
N LEU A 137 -4.02 10.78 4.11
CA LEU A 137 -4.20 10.12 2.82
C LEU A 137 -3.88 8.63 2.94
N ILE A 138 -4.69 7.79 2.31
CA ILE A 138 -4.56 6.34 2.36
C ILE A 138 -4.40 5.77 0.95
N HIS A 139 -3.36 4.96 0.80
CA HIS A 139 -2.99 4.22 -0.39
C HIS A 139 -3.18 2.72 -0.16
N TYR A 140 -3.67 2.02 -1.16
CA TYR A 140 -3.57 0.58 -1.25
C TYR A 140 -3.84 0.09 -2.69
N GLU A 141 -2.88 -0.62 -3.28
CA GLU A 141 -2.95 -1.04 -4.69
C GLU A 141 -3.93 -2.20 -4.91
N SER A 142 -4.01 -3.15 -3.97
CA SER A 142 -4.92 -4.30 -4.08
C SER A 142 -6.40 -3.95 -3.83
N SER A 143 -6.74 -2.68 -3.59
CA SER A 143 -8.12 -2.23 -3.38
C SER A 143 -9.04 -2.45 -4.59
N ILE A 144 -8.47 -2.69 -5.76
CA ILE A 144 -9.21 -2.99 -6.99
C ILE A 144 -9.78 -4.42 -7.04
N TYR A 145 -9.24 -5.32 -6.22
CA TYR A 145 -9.68 -6.71 -6.19
C TYR A 145 -10.81 -6.91 -5.19
N GLN A 146 -11.79 -7.71 -5.56
CA GLN A 146 -12.96 -7.99 -4.73
C GLN A 146 -13.09 -9.48 -4.49
N THR A 147 -13.51 -9.87 -3.29
CA THR A 147 -13.96 -11.23 -3.04
C THR A 147 -15.38 -11.40 -3.58
N PRO A 148 -15.76 -12.62 -4.02
CA PRO A 148 -17.08 -12.86 -4.61
C PRO A 148 -18.27 -12.46 -3.72
N ASP A 149 -18.09 -12.55 -2.41
CA ASP A 149 -19.16 -12.36 -1.43
C ASP A 149 -19.12 -10.98 -0.73
N HIS A 150 -18.23 -10.08 -1.16
CA HIS A 150 -18.08 -8.77 -0.53
C HIS A 150 -17.83 -7.67 -1.57
N THR A 151 -18.61 -6.61 -1.50
CA THR A 151 -18.35 -5.38 -2.26
C THR A 151 -17.49 -4.46 -1.42
N ASN A 152 -16.30 -4.15 -1.92
CA ASN A 152 -15.34 -3.31 -1.20
C ASN A 152 -15.86 -1.89 -0.96
N ASP A 153 -15.78 -1.43 0.28
CA ASP A 153 -15.93 0.00 0.61
C ASP A 153 -14.60 0.72 0.43
N LEU A 154 -14.48 1.48 -0.65
CA LEU A 154 -13.29 2.27 -0.99
C LEU A 154 -13.39 3.74 -0.58
N SER A 155 -14.38 4.12 0.22
CA SER A 155 -14.61 5.52 0.62
C SER A 155 -13.42 6.14 1.36
N ASN A 156 -12.67 5.33 2.11
CA ASN A 156 -11.50 5.75 2.86
C ASN A 156 -10.16 5.56 2.12
N ILE A 157 -10.16 5.08 0.89
CA ILE A 157 -8.97 4.99 0.04
C ILE A 157 -8.91 6.22 -0.85
N ASP A 158 -7.85 7.01 -0.78
CA ASP A 158 -7.80 8.33 -1.42
C ASP A 158 -7.27 8.32 -2.85
N VAL A 159 -6.59 7.27 -3.26
CA VAL A 159 -5.96 7.16 -4.59
C VAL A 159 -6.39 5.91 -5.33
N TYR A 160 -6.40 5.97 -6.66
CA TYR A 160 -6.48 4.79 -7.51
C TYR A 160 -5.06 4.32 -7.82
N SER A 161 -4.62 3.28 -7.12
CA SER A 161 -3.25 2.78 -7.26
C SER A 161 -3.21 1.53 -8.14
N ARG A 162 -2.20 1.46 -8.97
CA ARG A 162 -1.98 0.33 -9.89
C ARG A 162 -0.49 0.00 -9.97
N MET A 163 -0.22 -1.30 -10.10
CA MET A 163 1.10 -1.85 -10.41
C MET A 163 1.15 -2.20 -11.89
N TYR A 164 2.27 -1.93 -12.54
CA TYR A 164 2.56 -2.32 -13.91
C TYR A 164 1.49 -1.96 -14.95
N MET A 165 0.75 -0.88 -14.71
CA MET A 165 -0.32 -0.44 -15.59
C MET A 165 0.24 0.04 -16.94
N PRO A 166 -0.26 -0.48 -18.08
CA PRO A 166 0.16 -0.02 -19.39
C PRO A 166 -0.10 1.48 -19.61
N VAL A 167 0.78 2.13 -20.35
CA VAL A 167 0.66 3.59 -20.64
C VAL A 167 -0.69 3.94 -21.24
N ALA A 168 -1.19 3.14 -22.19
CA ALA A 168 -2.49 3.39 -22.82
C ALA A 168 -3.66 3.37 -21.84
N GLU A 169 -3.64 2.45 -20.87
CA GLU A 169 -4.67 2.37 -19.81
C GLU A 169 -4.54 3.56 -18.84
N SER A 170 -3.30 3.97 -18.53
CA SER A 170 -3.04 5.15 -17.70
C SER A 170 -3.57 6.42 -18.35
N GLU A 171 -3.32 6.59 -19.66
CA GLU A 171 -3.86 7.70 -20.44
C GLU A 171 -5.39 7.70 -20.47
N GLU A 172 -6.00 6.54 -20.69
CA GLU A 172 -7.46 6.40 -20.70
C GLU A 172 -8.05 6.77 -19.35
N TYR A 173 -7.47 6.26 -18.26
CA TYR A 173 -7.90 6.61 -16.91
C TYR A 173 -7.85 8.12 -16.69
N CYS A 174 -6.75 8.78 -17.05
CA CYS A 174 -6.59 10.22 -16.86
C CYS A 174 -7.53 11.07 -17.75
N ARG A 175 -7.84 10.61 -18.96
CA ARG A 175 -8.73 11.34 -19.88
C ARG A 175 -10.18 11.37 -19.44
N HIS A 176 -10.64 10.36 -18.73
CA HIS A 176 -12.05 10.22 -18.35
C HIS A 176 -12.40 10.85 -17.00
N GLY A 177 -11.51 11.66 -16.41
CA GLY A 177 -11.78 12.47 -15.22
C GLY A 177 -12.28 11.64 -14.04
N LYS A 178 -11.52 10.64 -13.63
CA LYS A 178 -11.88 9.76 -12.52
C LYS A 178 -11.83 10.50 -11.18
N GLU A 179 -12.58 10.00 -10.21
CA GLU A 179 -12.76 10.63 -8.91
C GLU A 179 -11.48 10.67 -8.06
N LYS A 180 -10.56 9.71 -8.27
CA LYS A 180 -9.34 9.58 -7.48
C LYS A 180 -8.08 9.79 -8.33
N PRO A 181 -7.03 10.41 -7.77
CA PRO A 181 -5.73 10.51 -8.44
C PRO A 181 -5.15 9.12 -8.76
N LEU A 182 -4.55 8.99 -9.95
CA LEU A 182 -3.81 7.77 -10.31
C LEU A 182 -2.43 7.80 -9.67
N VAL A 183 -2.06 6.70 -9.03
CA VAL A 183 -0.72 6.43 -8.53
C VAL A 183 -0.21 5.15 -9.19
N LEU A 184 0.90 5.23 -9.88
CA LEU A 184 1.64 4.06 -10.35
C LEU A 184 2.66 3.73 -9.27
N CYS A 185 2.37 2.71 -8.46
CA CYS A 185 3.17 2.41 -7.27
C CYS A 185 4.31 1.42 -7.56
N GLU A 186 4.24 0.72 -8.70
CA GLU A 186 5.29 -0.12 -9.29
C GLU A 186 5.21 -0.14 -10.80
#